data_4281e03d8a1a0f400dd8b5a06a0dc30c
#
_entry.id   4281e03d8a1a0f400dd8b5a06a0dc30c
#
_cell.length_a   1.000
_cell.length_b   1.000
_cell.length_c   1.000
_cell.angle_alpha   90.00
_cell.angle_beta   90.00
_cell.angle_gamma   90.00
#
_symmetry.space_group_name_H-M   'P 1'
#
loop_
_entity.id
_entity.type
_entity.pdbx_description
1 polymer ?
#
loop_
_entity_poly.entity_id
_entity_poly.type
_entity_poly.pdbx_seq_one_letter_code
_entity_poly.pdbx_strand_id
1 'polypeptide(L)'
;MSTALRIVTFLALLMAAPFAGAQSDDAIILIAHPAFRDLEYRQTVLIAAPAPNGGHVGVILNRPTRRSLGSLFPEHEPSKKVVEPVYYGGPFSRGALVALVRAGEAPGAGSVPLMKNLYLAFRANTIDHVIETTPNEARYFVGYVGWRPGELRSEIDRGLWTVANADLELIFRKDTEGLWEELLQQSKRIRAELPLALRPDVDIALR
;
A
#
# COMPACT_ATOMS: atom_id res chain seq x y z
N MET A 1 61.97 42.24 -21.92
CA MET A 1 61.21 40.98 -22.30
C MET A 1 60.58 40.47 -21.04
N SER A 2 59.32 40.75 -20.87
CA SER A 2 58.57 40.45 -19.62
C SER A 2 57.41 39.49 -19.91
N THR A 3 57.56 38.29 -19.41
CA THR A 3 56.60 37.21 -19.64
C THR A 3 55.52 37.25 -18.55
N ALA A 4 54.33 37.69 -18.90
CA ALA A 4 53.16 37.72 -17.98
C ALA A 4 52.53 36.33 -17.85
N LEU A 5 52.61 35.78 -16.64
CA LEU A 5 51.95 34.51 -16.23
C LEU A 5 50.46 34.78 -15.95
N ARG A 6 49.57 34.30 -16.82
CA ARG A 6 48.12 34.34 -16.60
C ARG A 6 47.69 33.16 -15.74
N ILE A 7 47.34 33.46 -14.51
CA ILE A 7 46.68 32.50 -13.60
C ILE A 7 45.20 32.42 -13.99
N VAL A 8 44.79 31.30 -14.56
CA VAL A 8 43.34 30.98 -14.80
C VAL A 8 42.79 30.33 -13.55
N THR A 9 42.05 31.09 -12.78
CA THR A 9 41.32 30.58 -11.60
C THR A 9 40.08 29.83 -12.09
N PHE A 10 40.10 28.50 -12.01
CA PHE A 10 38.91 27.64 -12.26
C PHE A 10 38.02 27.70 -11.04
N LEU A 11 36.96 28.48 -11.12
CA LEU A 11 35.88 28.48 -10.10
C LEU A 11 35.00 27.24 -10.32
N ALA A 12 35.24 26.18 -9.53
CA ALA A 12 34.40 25.01 -9.51
C ALA A 12 33.06 25.37 -8.82
N LEU A 13 32.03 25.64 -9.64
CA LEU A 13 30.65 25.81 -9.18
C LEU A 13 30.11 24.45 -8.77
N LEU A 14 30.14 24.15 -7.47
CA LEU A 14 29.52 22.96 -6.89
C LEU A 14 28.00 23.14 -7.00
N MET A 15 27.41 22.60 -8.06
CA MET A 15 25.96 22.48 -8.18
C MET A 15 25.48 21.49 -7.13
N ALA A 16 25.00 22.00 -6.00
CA ALA A 16 24.20 21.22 -5.07
C ALA A 16 22.90 20.86 -5.78
N ALA A 17 22.84 19.67 -6.35
CA ALA A 17 21.58 19.11 -6.82
C ALA A 17 20.64 18.98 -5.60
N PRO A 18 19.41 19.51 -5.66
CA PRO A 18 18.46 19.22 -4.61
C PRO A 18 18.25 17.69 -4.61
N PHE A 19 18.45 17.06 -3.47
CA PHE A 19 17.92 15.73 -3.21
C PHE A 19 16.38 15.86 -3.28
N ALA A 20 15.84 15.81 -4.47
CA ALA A 20 14.46 15.43 -4.67
C ALA A 20 14.39 13.99 -4.14
N GLY A 21 13.90 13.83 -2.92
CA GLY A 21 13.55 12.52 -2.41
C GLY A 21 12.64 11.90 -3.45
N ALA A 22 13.12 10.88 -4.16
CA ALA A 22 12.30 10.07 -5.02
C ALA A 22 11.18 9.53 -4.13
N GLN A 23 9.99 10.10 -4.25
CA GLN A 23 8.78 9.48 -3.78
C GLN A 23 8.73 8.17 -4.56
N SER A 24 9.00 7.05 -3.89
CA SER A 24 8.85 5.75 -4.53
C SER A 24 7.39 5.66 -4.93
N ASP A 25 7.13 5.55 -6.24
CA ASP A 25 5.78 5.33 -6.78
C ASP A 25 5.24 3.93 -6.41
N ASP A 26 5.98 3.21 -5.58
CA ASP A 26 5.66 1.87 -5.15
C ASP A 26 4.74 1.86 -3.94
N ALA A 27 3.88 0.88 -3.91
CA ALA A 27 3.02 0.61 -2.77
C ALA A 27 3.82 0.31 -1.50
N ILE A 28 3.24 0.64 -0.36
CA ILE A 28 3.76 0.33 0.97
C ILE A 28 2.76 -0.52 1.76
N ILE A 29 3.28 -1.31 2.68
CA ILE A 29 2.47 -1.98 3.70
C ILE A 29 2.41 -1.10 4.94
N LEU A 30 1.20 -0.91 5.43
CA LEU A 30 0.91 -0.17 6.65
C LEU A 30 0.43 -1.15 7.72
N ILE A 31 1.12 -1.21 8.84
CA ILE A 31 0.78 -2.04 9.98
C ILE A 31 0.26 -1.11 11.08
N ALA A 32 -0.99 -1.28 11.47
CA ALA A 32 -1.62 -0.42 12.47
C ALA A 32 -0.86 -0.48 13.82
N HIS A 33 -0.56 0.68 14.39
CA HIS A 33 0.06 0.74 15.71
C HIS A 33 -0.91 0.20 16.79
N PRO A 34 -0.44 -0.50 17.83
CA PRO A 34 -1.31 -1.07 18.89
C PRO A 34 -2.20 -0.06 19.60
N ALA A 35 -1.77 1.21 19.68
CA ALA A 35 -2.56 2.29 20.25
C ALA A 35 -3.66 2.84 19.33
N PHE A 36 -3.75 2.36 18.09
CA PHE A 36 -4.80 2.77 17.16
C PHE A 36 -6.17 2.28 17.69
N ARG A 37 -6.99 3.21 18.15
CA ARG A 37 -8.27 2.88 18.82
C ARG A 37 -9.46 2.85 17.88
N ASP A 38 -9.32 3.39 16.67
CA ASP A 38 -10.37 3.36 15.67
C ASP A 38 -10.70 1.91 15.31
N LEU A 39 -11.97 1.54 15.41
CA LEU A 39 -12.46 0.18 15.16
C LEU A 39 -12.25 -0.27 13.70
N GLU A 40 -12.20 0.69 12.78
CA GLU A 40 -12.00 0.41 11.36
C GLU A 40 -10.53 0.04 11.06
N TYR A 41 -9.58 0.53 11.86
CA TYR A 41 -8.15 0.40 11.55
C TYR A 41 -7.33 -0.37 12.59
N ARG A 42 -7.86 -0.59 13.80
CA ARG A 42 -7.12 -1.36 14.81
C ARG A 42 -6.76 -2.76 14.31
N GLN A 43 -5.55 -3.22 14.58
CA GLN A 43 -5.06 -4.55 14.20
C GLN A 43 -5.20 -4.84 12.69
N THR A 44 -5.03 -3.82 11.84
CA THR A 44 -5.07 -3.99 10.40
C THR A 44 -3.70 -3.97 9.78
N VAL A 45 -3.61 -4.67 8.66
CA VAL A 45 -2.52 -4.60 7.69
C VAL A 45 -3.13 -4.12 6.39
N LEU A 46 -2.60 -3.03 5.84
CA LEU A 46 -3.08 -2.46 4.59
C LEU A 46 -1.96 -2.43 3.55
N ILE A 47 -2.35 -2.47 2.28
CA ILE A 47 -1.52 -1.96 1.20
C ILE A 47 -2.02 -0.55 0.87
N ALA A 48 -1.10 0.38 0.66
CA ALA A 48 -1.40 1.74 0.21
C ALA A 48 -0.44 2.16 -0.90
N ALA A 49 -0.93 2.89 -1.89
CA ALA A 49 -0.15 3.44 -2.98
C ALA A 49 -0.62 4.85 -3.34
N PRO A 50 0.23 5.66 -4.00
CA PRO A 50 -0.17 6.96 -4.52
C PRO A 50 -1.36 6.85 -5.46
N ALA A 51 -2.29 7.79 -5.35
CA ALA A 51 -3.45 7.89 -6.21
C ALA A 51 -3.31 9.08 -7.17
N PRO A 52 -3.96 9.06 -8.36
CA PRO A 52 -3.82 10.12 -9.37
C PRO A 52 -4.21 11.53 -8.89
N ASN A 53 -4.98 11.64 -7.82
CA ASN A 53 -5.41 12.90 -7.21
C ASN A 53 -4.37 13.51 -6.23
N GLY A 54 -3.17 12.91 -6.13
CA GLY A 54 -2.11 13.32 -5.20
C GLY A 54 -2.29 12.81 -3.77
N GLY A 55 -3.36 12.06 -3.50
CA GLY A 55 -3.57 11.35 -2.25
C GLY A 55 -3.03 9.92 -2.30
N HIS A 56 -3.58 9.05 -1.46
CA HIS A 56 -3.28 7.61 -1.47
C HIS A 56 -4.57 6.81 -1.47
N VAL A 57 -4.47 5.58 -1.98
CA VAL A 57 -5.56 4.61 -1.98
C VAL A 57 -5.02 3.25 -1.58
N GLY A 58 -5.86 2.45 -0.93
CA GLY A 58 -5.45 1.13 -0.50
C GLY A 58 -6.59 0.25 -0.03
N VAL A 59 -6.27 -0.97 0.41
CA VAL A 59 -7.22 -1.93 0.97
C VAL A 59 -6.64 -2.63 2.19
N ILE A 60 -7.52 -3.04 3.11
CA ILE A 60 -7.18 -3.84 4.28
C ILE A 60 -7.01 -5.30 3.84
N LEU A 61 -5.86 -5.90 4.11
CA LEU A 61 -5.49 -7.23 3.63
C LEU A 61 -5.93 -8.36 4.56
N ASN A 62 -6.10 -8.09 5.85
CA ASN A 62 -6.30 -9.10 6.88
C ASN A 62 -7.72 -9.13 7.50
N ARG A 63 -8.74 -8.78 6.71
CA ARG A 63 -10.15 -8.86 7.14
C ARG A 63 -11.01 -9.67 6.17
N PRO A 64 -10.82 -11.01 6.10
CA PRO A 64 -11.70 -11.85 5.32
C PRO A 64 -13.12 -11.81 5.90
N THR A 65 -14.12 -11.77 5.03
CA THR A 65 -15.51 -11.92 5.43
C THR A 65 -15.93 -13.40 5.34
N ARG A 66 -17.14 -13.71 5.78
CA ARG A 66 -17.71 -15.07 5.60
C ARG A 66 -18.43 -15.23 4.24
N ARG A 67 -18.29 -14.29 3.32
CA ARG A 67 -19.00 -14.27 2.03
C ARG A 67 -18.04 -14.61 0.90
N SER A 68 -18.47 -15.52 0.03
CA SER A 68 -17.81 -15.76 -1.24
C SER A 68 -18.30 -14.77 -2.29
N LEU A 69 -17.52 -14.55 -3.35
CA LEU A 69 -17.93 -13.71 -4.46
C LEU A 69 -19.20 -14.25 -5.12
N GLY A 70 -19.31 -15.59 -5.30
CA GLY A 70 -20.52 -16.24 -5.82
C GLY A 70 -21.74 -16.04 -4.95
N SER A 71 -21.61 -15.86 -3.61
CA SER A 71 -22.74 -15.54 -2.75
C SER A 71 -23.23 -14.09 -2.88
N LEU A 72 -22.36 -13.19 -3.33
CA LEU A 72 -22.73 -11.80 -3.63
C LEU A 72 -23.38 -11.66 -5.02
N PHE A 73 -22.98 -12.50 -5.96
CA PHE A 73 -23.45 -12.51 -7.35
C PHE A 73 -23.92 -13.90 -7.76
N PRO A 74 -25.06 -14.40 -7.22
CA PRO A 74 -25.50 -15.79 -7.39
C PRO A 74 -25.84 -16.15 -8.85
N GLU A 75 -26.24 -15.17 -9.65
CA GLU A 75 -26.56 -15.33 -11.07
C GLU A 75 -25.35 -15.24 -12.00
N HIS A 76 -24.17 -14.86 -11.45
CA HIS A 76 -22.95 -14.69 -12.23
C HIS A 76 -22.04 -15.92 -12.06
N GLU A 77 -22.14 -16.90 -12.96
CA GLU A 77 -21.39 -18.17 -12.90
C GLU A 77 -19.86 -17.99 -12.74
N PRO A 78 -19.19 -17.03 -13.40
CA PRO A 78 -17.76 -16.82 -13.18
C PRO A 78 -17.39 -16.49 -11.73
N SER A 79 -18.21 -15.76 -10.99
CA SER A 79 -17.99 -15.43 -9.58
C SER A 79 -17.92 -16.65 -8.66
N LYS A 80 -18.57 -17.76 -9.04
CA LYS A 80 -18.55 -19.02 -8.28
C LYS A 80 -17.19 -19.74 -8.37
N LYS A 81 -16.34 -19.37 -9.32
CA LYS A 81 -14.99 -19.93 -9.51
C LYS A 81 -13.96 -19.28 -8.59
N VAL A 82 -14.28 -18.15 -7.95
CA VAL A 82 -13.40 -17.47 -7.00
C VAL A 82 -13.36 -18.27 -5.70
N VAL A 83 -12.18 -18.75 -5.34
CA VAL A 83 -11.98 -19.64 -4.19
C VAL A 83 -11.87 -18.87 -2.87
N GLU A 84 -11.22 -17.70 -2.90
CA GLU A 84 -11.04 -16.90 -1.69
C GLU A 84 -12.33 -16.17 -1.29
N PRO A 85 -12.53 -15.90 0.02
CA PRO A 85 -13.64 -15.07 0.46
C PRO A 85 -13.47 -13.64 -0.04
N VAL A 86 -14.55 -12.86 -0.03
CA VAL A 86 -14.47 -11.41 -0.20
C VAL A 86 -13.95 -10.81 1.11
N TYR A 87 -13.04 -9.85 1.00
CA TYR A 87 -12.46 -9.16 2.13
C TYR A 87 -13.14 -7.81 2.39
N TYR A 88 -13.11 -7.35 3.62
CA TYR A 88 -13.44 -5.96 3.94
C TYR A 88 -12.22 -5.08 3.64
N GLY A 89 -12.32 -4.25 2.61
CA GLY A 89 -11.21 -3.43 2.13
C GLY A 89 -11.08 -2.06 2.81
N GLY A 90 -12.14 -1.57 3.45
CA GLY A 90 -12.12 -0.29 4.15
C GLY A 90 -13.46 0.44 4.21
N PRO A 91 -13.52 1.60 4.90
CA PRO A 91 -14.77 2.30 5.18
C PRO A 91 -15.35 3.06 3.97
N PHE A 92 -14.54 3.38 2.96
CA PHE A 92 -15.03 4.10 1.79
C PHE A 92 -15.76 3.18 0.83
N SER A 93 -16.91 3.65 0.32
CA SER A 93 -17.74 2.93 -0.68
C SER A 93 -18.04 1.47 -0.31
N ARG A 94 -18.51 1.20 0.90
CA ARG A 94 -18.78 -0.15 1.45
C ARG A 94 -19.70 -1.02 0.58
N GLY A 95 -20.46 -0.42 -0.33
CA GLY A 95 -21.28 -1.13 -1.30
C GLY A 95 -20.58 -1.44 -2.63
N ALA A 96 -19.37 -0.92 -2.85
CA ALA A 96 -18.60 -1.12 -4.07
C ALA A 96 -17.63 -2.29 -3.93
N LEU A 97 -17.59 -3.13 -4.97
CA LEU A 97 -16.56 -4.14 -5.13
C LEU A 97 -15.32 -3.47 -5.71
N VAL A 98 -14.14 -3.79 -5.18
CA VAL A 98 -12.83 -3.48 -5.75
C VAL A 98 -12.00 -4.75 -5.84
N ALA A 99 -11.06 -4.80 -6.78
CA ALA A 99 -10.23 -5.97 -6.97
C ALA A 99 -8.74 -5.59 -6.97
N LEU A 100 -7.97 -6.30 -6.16
CA LEU A 100 -6.51 -6.26 -6.18
C LEU A 100 -6.05 -7.35 -7.14
N VAL A 101 -5.48 -6.95 -8.27
CA VAL A 101 -5.24 -7.84 -9.42
C VAL A 101 -3.75 -8.01 -9.68
N ARG A 102 -3.28 -9.25 -9.73
CA ARG A 102 -1.95 -9.61 -10.20
C ARG A 102 -1.98 -9.74 -11.73
N ALA A 103 -1.35 -8.81 -12.44
CA ALA A 103 -1.32 -8.80 -13.89
C ALA A 103 -0.04 -8.11 -14.40
N GLY A 104 0.47 -8.54 -15.56
CA GLY A 104 1.63 -7.92 -16.20
C GLY A 104 1.33 -6.53 -16.77
N GLU A 105 0.07 -6.28 -17.09
CA GLU A 105 -0.46 -5.03 -17.63
C GLU A 105 -1.74 -4.63 -16.90
N ALA A 106 -2.16 -3.36 -17.06
CA ALA A 106 -3.38 -2.87 -16.44
C ALA A 106 -4.61 -3.68 -16.90
N PRO A 107 -5.40 -4.26 -15.99
CA PRO A 107 -6.51 -5.13 -16.34
C PRO A 107 -7.68 -4.42 -17.04
N GLY A 108 -7.63 -3.10 -17.11
CA GLY A 108 -8.63 -2.28 -17.80
C GLY A 108 -8.75 -0.87 -17.24
N ALA A 109 -9.71 -0.13 -17.74
CA ALA A 109 -9.95 1.24 -17.32
C ALA A 109 -10.35 1.34 -15.85
N GLY A 110 -9.87 2.38 -15.16
CA GLY A 110 -10.11 2.58 -13.72
C GLY A 110 -9.29 1.68 -12.82
N SER A 111 -8.19 1.13 -13.34
CA SER A 111 -7.16 0.46 -12.55
C SER A 111 -6.07 1.44 -12.15
N VAL A 112 -5.67 1.40 -10.90
CA VAL A 112 -4.55 2.17 -10.35
C VAL A 112 -3.37 1.22 -10.17
N PRO A 113 -2.20 1.48 -10.79
CA PRO A 113 -1.01 0.69 -10.53
C PRO A 113 -0.56 0.92 -9.09
N LEU A 114 -0.27 -0.16 -8.36
CA LEU A 114 0.24 -0.09 -6.99
C LEU A 114 1.75 -0.35 -6.96
N MET A 115 2.19 -1.36 -7.68
CA MET A 115 3.58 -1.73 -7.89
C MET A 115 3.67 -2.58 -9.16
N LYS A 116 4.88 -3.03 -9.52
CA LYS A 116 5.07 -3.92 -10.67
C LYS A 116 4.16 -5.16 -10.56
N ASN A 117 3.39 -5.40 -11.61
CA ASN A 117 2.45 -6.53 -11.72
C ASN A 117 1.31 -6.53 -10.67
N LEU A 118 0.96 -5.38 -10.10
CA LEU A 118 -0.12 -5.26 -9.14
C LEU A 118 -0.96 -4.01 -9.38
N TYR A 119 -2.26 -4.18 -9.48
CA TYR A 119 -3.22 -3.13 -9.77
C TYR A 119 -4.42 -3.19 -8.81
N LEU A 120 -4.99 -2.03 -8.50
CA LEU A 120 -6.26 -1.93 -7.79
C LEU A 120 -7.33 -1.44 -8.78
N ALA A 121 -8.29 -2.29 -9.10
CA ALA A 121 -9.37 -2.02 -10.03
C ALA A 121 -10.63 -1.57 -9.29
N PHE A 122 -11.29 -0.51 -9.82
CA PHE A 122 -12.49 0.09 -9.22
C PHE A 122 -13.72 0.04 -10.11
N ARG A 123 -13.56 -0.13 -11.43
CA ARG A 123 -14.68 -0.14 -12.36
C ARG A 123 -15.29 -1.52 -12.49
N ALA A 124 -16.62 -1.59 -12.40
CA ALA A 124 -17.39 -2.83 -12.52
C ALA A 124 -16.99 -3.64 -13.77
N ASN A 125 -16.98 -3.02 -14.95
CA ASN A 125 -16.64 -3.73 -16.19
C ASN A 125 -15.22 -4.32 -16.19
N THR A 126 -14.26 -3.65 -15.55
CA THR A 126 -12.88 -4.17 -15.40
C THR A 126 -12.85 -5.32 -14.43
N ILE A 127 -13.58 -5.22 -13.32
CA ILE A 127 -13.67 -6.27 -12.31
C ILE A 127 -14.39 -7.50 -12.89
N ASP A 128 -15.49 -7.31 -13.63
CA ASP A 128 -16.22 -8.39 -14.31
C ASP A 128 -15.30 -9.12 -15.29
N HIS A 129 -14.53 -8.38 -16.11
CA HIS A 129 -13.56 -8.97 -17.01
C HIS A 129 -12.51 -9.82 -16.27
N VAL A 130 -11.99 -9.35 -15.13
CA VAL A 130 -11.04 -10.11 -14.29
C VAL A 130 -11.69 -11.37 -13.74
N ILE A 131 -12.93 -11.28 -13.25
CA ILE A 131 -13.69 -12.43 -12.74
C ILE A 131 -13.91 -13.47 -13.84
N GLU A 132 -14.19 -13.04 -15.06
CA GLU A 132 -14.44 -13.92 -16.21
C GLU A 132 -13.17 -14.62 -16.72
N THR A 133 -12.03 -13.89 -16.74
CA THR A 133 -10.81 -14.35 -17.40
C THR A 133 -9.78 -14.93 -16.44
N THR A 134 -9.55 -14.28 -15.30
CA THR A 134 -8.49 -14.61 -14.32
C THR A 134 -8.97 -14.51 -12.88
N PRO A 135 -10.08 -15.20 -12.50
CA PRO A 135 -10.76 -15.00 -11.23
C PRO A 135 -9.88 -15.21 -9.99
N ASN A 136 -8.88 -16.09 -10.06
CA ASN A 136 -8.00 -16.42 -8.93
C ASN A 136 -6.64 -15.71 -8.97
N GLU A 137 -6.40 -14.84 -9.97
CA GLU A 137 -5.28 -13.91 -9.98
C GLU A 137 -5.63 -12.57 -9.31
N ALA A 138 -6.80 -12.51 -8.68
CA ALA A 138 -7.27 -11.33 -7.98
C ALA A 138 -7.85 -11.67 -6.60
N ARG A 139 -7.75 -10.71 -5.69
CA ARG A 139 -8.45 -10.71 -4.41
C ARG A 139 -9.51 -9.62 -4.42
N TYR A 140 -10.70 -9.93 -3.95
CA TYR A 140 -11.88 -9.07 -4.03
C TYR A 140 -12.23 -8.48 -2.68
N PHE A 141 -12.57 -7.20 -2.67
CA PHE A 141 -12.86 -6.44 -1.45
C PHE A 141 -14.17 -5.69 -1.58
N VAL A 142 -14.87 -5.50 -0.46
CA VAL A 142 -15.93 -4.51 -0.33
C VAL A 142 -15.37 -3.28 0.37
N GLY A 143 -15.49 -2.14 -0.31
CA GLY A 143 -14.90 -0.88 0.14
C GLY A 143 -13.37 -0.82 -0.02
N TYR A 144 -12.84 0.35 0.29
CA TYR A 144 -11.41 0.66 0.21
C TYR A 144 -11.04 1.73 1.23
N VAL A 145 -9.76 2.04 1.36
CA VAL A 145 -9.24 3.15 2.16
C VAL A 145 -8.70 4.23 1.22
N GLY A 146 -8.95 5.48 1.54
CA GLY A 146 -8.44 6.63 0.79
C GLY A 146 -7.89 7.69 1.74
N TRP A 147 -6.83 8.35 1.32
CA TRP A 147 -6.23 9.48 2.02
C TRP A 147 -6.15 10.69 1.09
N ARG A 148 -6.44 11.86 1.62
CA ARG A 148 -6.19 13.13 0.93
C ARG A 148 -4.68 13.39 0.80
N PRO A 149 -4.27 14.31 -0.09
CA PRO A 149 -2.87 14.72 -0.15
C PRO A 149 -2.30 15.10 1.23
N GLY A 150 -1.18 14.48 1.62
CA GLY A 150 -0.50 14.70 2.89
C GLY A 150 -1.11 13.99 4.12
N GLU A 151 -2.33 13.45 4.04
CA GLU A 151 -3.02 12.82 5.19
C GLU A 151 -2.29 11.56 5.66
N LEU A 152 -1.97 10.63 4.75
CA LEU A 152 -1.22 9.42 5.09
C LEU A 152 0.15 9.76 5.70
N ARG A 153 0.85 10.73 5.14
CA ARG A 153 2.14 11.20 5.67
C ARG A 153 1.99 11.69 7.11
N SER A 154 0.97 12.51 7.38
CA SER A 154 0.67 13.00 8.73
C SER A 154 0.35 11.86 9.71
N GLU A 155 -0.34 10.81 9.28
CA GLU A 155 -0.63 9.65 10.11
C GLU A 155 0.63 8.84 10.43
N ILE A 156 1.51 8.66 9.44
CA ILE A 156 2.81 7.99 9.63
C ILE A 156 3.69 8.80 10.60
N ASP A 157 3.79 10.11 10.42
CA ASP A 157 4.60 11.00 11.27
C ASP A 157 4.09 11.02 12.71
N ARG A 158 2.78 10.79 12.94
CA ARG A 158 2.18 10.61 14.28
C ARG A 158 2.35 9.19 14.84
N GLY A 159 3.02 8.30 14.13
CA GLY A 159 3.27 6.94 14.57
C GLY A 159 2.03 6.04 14.57
N LEU A 160 0.97 6.37 13.83
CA LEU A 160 -0.23 5.54 13.73
C LEU A 160 0.02 4.28 12.89
N TRP A 161 1.01 4.30 12.02
CA TRP A 161 1.39 3.22 11.14
C TRP A 161 2.87 2.88 11.25
N THR A 162 3.19 1.60 11.28
CA THR A 162 4.52 1.11 10.96
C THR A 162 4.54 0.78 9.47
N VAL A 163 5.52 1.33 8.75
CA VAL A 163 5.66 1.13 7.30
C VAL A 163 6.60 -0.03 7.03
N ALA A 164 6.23 -0.88 6.07
CA ALA A 164 7.06 -1.95 5.53
C ALA A 164 6.98 -1.96 4.00
N ASN A 165 7.95 -2.61 3.36
CA ASN A 165 7.94 -2.78 1.91
C ASN A 165 6.78 -3.69 1.49
N ALA A 166 6.16 -3.36 0.35
CA ALA A 166 5.14 -4.21 -0.25
C ALA A 166 5.80 -5.44 -0.90
N ASP A 167 5.18 -6.60 -0.70
CA ASP A 167 5.59 -7.88 -1.27
C ASP A 167 4.36 -8.65 -1.73
N LEU A 168 4.41 -9.22 -2.94
CA LEU A 168 3.29 -9.92 -3.57
C LEU A 168 2.87 -11.17 -2.79
N GLU A 169 3.80 -11.90 -2.19
CA GLU A 169 3.48 -13.10 -1.41
C GLU A 169 2.71 -12.73 -0.14
N LEU A 170 3.14 -11.67 0.55
CA LEU A 170 2.42 -11.12 1.70
C LEU A 170 1.03 -10.64 1.31
N ILE A 171 0.91 -9.89 0.21
CA ILE A 171 -0.33 -9.29 -0.26
C ILE A 171 -1.38 -10.35 -0.63
N PHE A 172 -0.96 -11.46 -1.25
CA PHE A 172 -1.83 -12.58 -1.64
C PHE A 172 -1.78 -13.77 -0.66
N ARG A 173 -1.25 -13.58 0.53
CA ARG A 173 -1.22 -14.60 1.57
C ARG A 173 -2.65 -15.02 1.94
N LYS A 174 -2.97 -16.31 1.77
CA LYS A 174 -4.33 -16.85 1.98
C LYS A 174 -4.74 -16.84 3.44
N ASP A 175 -3.85 -17.31 4.31
CA ASP A 175 -4.07 -17.27 5.75
C ASP A 175 -3.59 -15.93 6.31
N THR A 176 -4.56 -15.12 6.71
CA THR A 176 -4.30 -13.79 7.29
C THR A 176 -4.59 -13.74 8.78
N GLU A 177 -4.87 -14.89 9.42
CA GLU A 177 -5.01 -14.98 10.88
C GLU A 177 -3.65 -14.70 11.52
N GLY A 178 -3.62 -13.84 12.54
CA GLY A 178 -2.38 -13.44 13.22
C GLY A 178 -1.41 -12.59 12.38
N LEU A 179 -1.76 -12.23 11.14
CA LEU A 179 -0.86 -11.47 10.25
C LEU A 179 -0.41 -10.15 10.85
N TRP A 180 -1.31 -9.43 11.51
CA TRP A 180 -0.97 -8.16 12.15
C TRP A 180 0.05 -8.35 13.28
N GLU A 181 -0.16 -9.32 14.15
CA GLU A 181 0.73 -9.66 15.27
C GLU A 181 2.12 -10.07 14.76
N GLU A 182 2.16 -10.92 13.72
CA GLU A 182 3.39 -11.39 13.09
C GLU A 182 4.22 -10.21 12.57
N LEU A 183 3.63 -9.36 11.73
CA LEU A 183 4.32 -8.21 11.15
C LEU A 183 4.73 -7.17 12.18
N LEU A 184 3.90 -6.96 13.21
CA LEU A 184 4.25 -6.08 14.32
C LEU A 184 5.46 -6.61 15.11
N GLN A 185 5.55 -7.91 15.35
CA GLN A 185 6.71 -8.52 16.02
C GLN A 185 7.96 -8.44 15.15
N GLN A 186 7.81 -8.70 13.84
CA GLN A 186 8.92 -8.59 12.90
C GLN A 186 9.47 -7.16 12.84
N SER A 187 8.61 -6.15 12.78
CA SER A 187 9.02 -4.74 12.77
C SER A 187 9.77 -4.34 14.05
N LYS A 188 9.34 -4.86 15.21
CA LYS A 188 10.04 -4.63 16.48
C LYS A 188 11.43 -5.26 16.51
N ARG A 189 11.59 -6.47 15.98
CA ARG A 189 12.91 -7.16 15.90
C ARG A 189 13.86 -6.36 15.01
N ILE A 190 13.43 -5.99 13.80
CA ILE A 190 14.23 -5.18 12.87
C ILE A 190 14.68 -3.88 13.55
N ARG A 191 13.77 -3.18 14.24
CA ARG A 191 14.11 -1.96 14.97
C ARG A 191 15.11 -2.20 16.11
N ALA A 192 15.01 -3.32 16.82
CA ALA A 192 15.92 -3.66 17.91
C ALA A 192 17.34 -3.98 17.40
N GLU A 193 17.46 -4.55 16.19
CA GLU A 193 18.73 -4.89 15.55
C GLU A 193 19.42 -3.69 14.89
N LEU A 194 18.68 -2.60 14.59
CA LEU A 194 19.29 -1.38 14.06
C LEU A 194 20.20 -0.72 15.08
N PRO A 195 21.39 -0.20 14.67
CA PRO A 195 22.24 0.63 15.51
C PRO A 195 21.46 1.80 16.11
N LEU A 196 21.76 2.19 17.35
CA LEU A 196 21.02 3.24 18.08
C LEU A 196 20.90 4.54 17.29
N ALA A 197 21.94 4.90 16.53
CA ALA A 197 21.98 6.09 15.67
C ALA A 197 21.05 6.04 14.45
N LEU A 198 20.52 4.86 14.10
CA LEU A 198 19.63 4.65 12.94
C LEU A 198 18.19 4.32 13.38
N ARG A 199 17.90 4.30 14.68
CA ARG A 199 16.54 4.09 15.16
C ARG A 199 15.76 5.38 15.00
N PRO A 200 14.63 5.39 14.28
CA PRO A 200 13.77 6.56 14.25
C PRO A 200 13.27 6.84 15.69
N ASP A 201 13.46 8.07 16.15
CA ASP A 201 13.02 8.52 17.47
C ASP A 201 11.50 8.34 17.60
N VAL A 202 11.08 7.49 18.53
CA VAL A 202 9.68 7.25 18.89
C VAL A 202 9.46 7.63 20.37
N ASP A 203 10.12 8.65 20.85
CA ASP A 203 9.96 9.16 22.21
C ASP A 203 9.40 10.59 22.29
N ILE A 204 8.46 10.94 21.40
CA ILE A 204 7.73 12.21 21.54
C ILE A 204 6.23 11.95 21.40
N ALA A 205 5.58 11.33 22.36
CA ALA A 205 4.14 11.51 22.63
C ALA A 205 3.60 10.67 23.80
N LEU A 206 4.29 10.66 24.95
CA LEU A 206 3.68 10.26 26.22
C LEU A 206 4.09 11.27 27.32
N ARG A 207 3.64 12.52 27.15
CA ARG A 207 3.46 13.45 28.28
C ARG A 207 2.17 14.21 28.11
#